data_7d35dca7a0d15a485f8b46394b43c573
#
_entry.id   7d35dca7a0d15a485f8b46394b43c573
#
_cell.length_a   1.000
_cell.length_b   1.000
_cell.length_c   1.000
_cell.angle_alpha   90.00
_cell.angle_beta   90.00
_cell.angle_gamma   90.00
#
_symmetry.space_group_name_H-M   'P 1'
#
loop_
_entity.id
_entity.type
_entity.pdbx_description
1 polymer ?
#
loop_
_entity_poly.entity_id
_entity_poly.type
_entity_poly.pdbx_seq_one_letter_code
_entity_poly.pdbx_strand_id
1 'polypeptide(L)'
;MKWILPCLLFVAWPCAAEQAKPAEPEPLPRAHSHNDYHHKRPLLDALASGFCSVEADVFLKDNTLLVGHSRFELKKERTLETLYLAPLAKRMKTNGGSVYKTRAPFHLMIDFKTDGPATYAALKPLLEKYRFMLTRFTADTTQPGAVTIVISGSRPREAMERDIWRLAGYDGRLSDLAKVESRHFMPWISDSWSSHFEWRGNGDLPEREQAKLANIVKSAHAGGQKIRFWAAPDTPFAWEIFHKAGVDFINTDHLENLAKFLRAKKAN
;
A
#
# COMPACT_ATOMS: atom_id res chain seq x y z
N MET A 1 65.86 -31.53 40.72
CA MET A 1 65.16 -31.17 39.45
C MET A 1 63.74 -30.89 39.79
N LYS A 2 63.32 -29.57 39.76
CA LYS A 2 61.95 -29.16 40.01
C LYS A 2 61.30 -28.87 38.64
N TRP A 3 60.23 -29.58 38.31
CA TRP A 3 59.47 -29.40 37.12
C TRP A 3 58.41 -28.28 37.34
N ILE A 4 58.53 -27.22 36.60
CA ILE A 4 57.48 -26.12 36.56
C ILE A 4 56.51 -26.45 35.41
N LEU A 5 55.27 -26.77 35.77
CA LEU A 5 54.18 -26.87 34.79
C LEU A 5 53.69 -25.44 34.39
N PRO A 6 53.52 -25.12 33.09
CA PRO A 6 52.93 -23.87 32.71
C PRO A 6 51.40 -23.95 32.85
N CYS A 7 50.83 -23.01 33.62
CA CYS A 7 49.39 -22.79 33.68
C CYS A 7 48.91 -22.11 32.38
N LEU A 8 48.18 -22.83 31.55
CA LEU A 8 47.46 -22.26 30.38
C LEU A 8 46.20 -21.52 30.86
N LEU A 9 46.25 -20.20 30.85
CA LEU A 9 45.07 -19.34 31.05
C LEU A 9 44.21 -19.38 29.79
N PHE A 10 43.07 -20.06 29.85
CA PHE A 10 42.02 -19.96 28.84
C PHE A 10 41.32 -18.62 29.03
N VAL A 11 41.59 -17.66 28.14
CA VAL A 11 40.81 -16.43 28.01
C VAL A 11 39.53 -16.80 27.27
N ALA A 12 38.41 -16.91 27.99
CA ALA A 12 37.10 -17.05 27.38
C ALA A 12 36.70 -15.73 26.68
N TRP A 13 36.68 -15.74 25.35
CA TRP A 13 36.15 -14.62 24.54
C TRP A 13 34.65 -14.54 24.79
N PRO A 14 34.09 -13.36 25.13
CA PRO A 14 32.66 -13.23 25.27
C PRO A 14 32.03 -13.48 23.90
N CYS A 15 31.17 -14.51 23.81
CA CYS A 15 30.32 -14.75 22.66
C CYS A 15 29.43 -13.50 22.48
N ALA A 16 29.63 -12.75 21.38
CA ALA A 16 28.79 -11.63 21.04
C ALA A 16 27.34 -12.15 20.96
N ALA A 17 26.49 -11.68 21.85
CA ALA A 17 25.08 -12.00 21.82
C ALA A 17 24.54 -11.56 20.44
N GLU A 18 24.12 -12.53 19.64
CA GLU A 18 23.45 -12.31 18.36
C GLU A 18 22.22 -11.44 18.65
N GLN A 19 22.25 -10.18 18.20
CA GLN A 19 21.13 -9.25 18.38
C GLN A 19 19.90 -9.89 17.75
N ALA A 20 18.92 -10.26 18.56
CA ALA A 20 17.68 -10.85 18.12
C ALA A 20 17.07 -9.93 17.04
N LYS A 21 16.90 -10.48 15.83
CA LYS A 21 16.28 -9.76 14.71
C LYS A 21 14.94 -9.20 15.18
N PRO A 22 14.65 -7.91 14.99
CA PRO A 22 13.40 -7.32 15.46
C PRO A 22 12.22 -8.17 15.01
N ALA A 23 11.29 -8.44 15.91
CA ALA A 23 10.08 -9.18 15.59
C ALA A 23 9.38 -8.50 14.41
N GLU A 24 8.83 -9.30 13.48
CA GLU A 24 8.06 -8.76 12.37
C GLU A 24 6.86 -7.98 12.91
N PRO A 25 6.61 -6.74 12.44
CA PRO A 25 5.48 -5.96 12.91
C PRO A 25 4.17 -6.65 12.54
N GLU A 26 3.19 -6.58 13.43
CA GLU A 26 1.85 -7.06 13.16
C GLU A 26 1.24 -6.29 11.99
N PRO A 27 0.68 -6.97 10.96
CA PRO A 27 0.06 -6.32 9.82
C PRO A 27 -1.19 -5.52 10.19
N LEU A 28 -1.30 -4.34 9.59
CA LEU A 28 -2.40 -3.40 9.73
C LEU A 28 -3.11 -3.24 8.37
N PRO A 29 -4.08 -4.12 8.03
CA PRO A 29 -4.71 -4.17 6.71
C PRO A 29 -5.41 -2.88 6.29
N ARG A 30 -5.82 -2.05 7.26
CA ARG A 30 -6.51 -0.78 7.00
C ARG A 30 -5.59 0.44 6.91
N ALA A 31 -4.29 0.26 7.14
CA ALA A 31 -3.32 1.34 7.06
C ALA A 31 -2.83 1.52 5.62
N HIS A 32 -2.92 2.76 5.09
CA HIS A 32 -2.43 3.15 3.78
C HIS A 32 -1.43 4.30 3.91
N SER A 33 -0.18 4.05 3.51
CA SER A 33 0.88 5.07 3.44
C SER A 33 0.68 5.92 2.19
N HIS A 34 0.10 7.11 2.37
CA HIS A 34 -0.07 8.12 1.34
C HIS A 34 1.28 8.77 1.03
N ASN A 35 1.56 9.07 -0.23
CA ASN A 35 2.85 9.64 -0.65
C ASN A 35 4.07 8.91 -0.04
N ASP A 36 4.03 7.59 0.01
CA ASP A 36 5.01 6.74 0.71
C ASP A 36 6.48 7.04 0.32
N TYR A 37 6.68 7.50 -0.92
CA TYR A 37 8.00 7.88 -1.45
C TYR A 37 8.63 9.10 -0.78
N HIS A 38 7.91 9.85 0.06
CA HIS A 38 8.44 10.96 0.86
C HIS A 38 9.13 10.48 2.14
N HIS A 39 8.86 9.27 2.61
CA HIS A 39 9.54 8.72 3.78
C HIS A 39 11.03 8.50 3.51
N LYS A 40 11.82 8.49 4.59
CA LYS A 40 13.28 8.31 4.51
C LYS A 40 13.65 7.02 3.77
N ARG A 41 12.91 5.95 4.00
CA ARG A 41 13.06 4.65 3.34
C ARG A 41 11.70 4.23 2.76
N PRO A 42 11.34 4.71 1.57
CA PRO A 42 10.07 4.35 0.92
C PRO A 42 9.80 2.85 0.99
N LEU A 43 8.54 2.45 1.15
CA LEU A 43 8.09 1.09 1.40
C LEU A 43 8.60 0.52 2.74
N LEU A 44 9.89 0.64 3.04
CA LEU A 44 10.50 -0.03 4.19
C LEU A 44 10.02 0.55 5.52
N ASP A 45 9.78 1.85 5.60
CA ASP A 45 9.25 2.50 6.80
C ASP A 45 7.77 2.13 7.02
N ALA A 46 6.97 2.07 5.96
CA ALA A 46 5.59 1.59 6.01
C ALA A 46 5.53 0.11 6.44
N LEU A 47 6.37 -0.75 5.86
CA LEU A 47 6.46 -2.16 6.24
C LEU A 47 6.91 -2.34 7.70
N ALA A 48 7.87 -1.53 8.18
CA ALA A 48 8.31 -1.55 9.58
C ALA A 48 7.20 -1.14 10.55
N SER A 49 6.27 -0.30 10.09
CA SER A 49 5.09 0.12 10.84
C SER A 49 3.90 -0.85 10.72
N GLY A 50 4.01 -1.91 9.92
CA GLY A 50 2.96 -2.92 9.72
C GLY A 50 1.95 -2.59 8.63
N PHE A 51 2.16 -1.54 7.84
CA PHE A 51 1.23 -1.13 6.78
C PHE A 51 1.09 -2.19 5.70
N CYS A 52 -0.15 -2.44 5.28
CA CYS A 52 -0.47 -3.37 4.21
C CYS A 52 -0.84 -2.69 2.89
N SER A 53 -0.70 -1.37 2.81
CA SER A 53 -0.95 -0.59 1.61
C SER A 53 -0.05 0.63 1.55
N VAL A 54 0.49 0.92 0.36
CA VAL A 54 1.34 2.10 0.09
C VAL A 54 1.01 2.69 -1.27
N GLU A 55 1.28 4.00 -1.44
CA GLU A 55 1.11 4.74 -2.69
C GLU A 55 2.44 5.18 -3.27
N ALA A 56 2.62 4.97 -4.57
CA ALA A 56 3.74 5.43 -5.35
C ALA A 56 3.27 6.28 -6.53
N ASP A 57 3.61 7.57 -6.53
CA ASP A 57 3.41 8.46 -7.68
C ASP A 57 4.47 8.20 -8.74
N VAL A 58 4.05 7.97 -9.99
CA VAL A 58 4.97 7.63 -11.06
C VAL A 58 4.85 8.57 -12.25
N PHE A 59 6.00 8.92 -12.78
CA PHE A 59 6.17 9.66 -14.03
C PHE A 59 6.87 8.76 -15.05
N LEU A 60 6.29 8.63 -16.22
CA LEU A 60 7.00 8.05 -17.37
C LEU A 60 7.95 9.11 -17.94
N LYS A 61 9.25 8.81 -17.92
CA LYS A 61 10.30 9.61 -18.51
C LYS A 61 11.36 8.70 -19.12
N ASP A 62 11.69 8.94 -20.38
CA ASP A 62 12.72 8.16 -21.12
C ASP A 62 12.50 6.63 -20.96
N ASN A 63 11.26 6.19 -21.15
CA ASN A 63 10.79 4.80 -20.98
C ASN A 63 11.05 4.19 -19.58
N THR A 64 11.25 5.04 -18.57
CA THR A 64 11.48 4.64 -17.17
C THR A 64 10.40 5.20 -16.28
N LEU A 65 9.88 4.39 -15.35
CA LEU A 65 8.88 4.79 -14.36
C LEU A 65 9.60 5.34 -13.13
N LEU A 66 9.77 6.66 -13.10
CA LEU A 66 10.40 7.39 -11.99
C LEU A 66 9.38 7.77 -10.93
N VAL A 67 9.79 7.73 -9.67
CA VAL A 67 8.95 8.00 -8.51
C VAL A 67 9.22 9.37 -7.91
N GLY A 68 8.16 10.15 -7.70
CA GLY A 68 8.19 11.48 -7.06
C GLY A 68 6.85 12.17 -7.16
N HIS A 69 6.61 13.20 -6.35
CA HIS A 69 5.36 13.98 -6.36
C HIS A 69 5.28 14.97 -7.53
N SER A 70 6.42 15.49 -7.92
CA SER A 70 6.55 16.46 -9.01
C SER A 70 7.71 16.12 -9.94
N ARG A 71 7.73 16.72 -11.12
CA ARG A 71 8.82 16.54 -12.10
C ARG A 71 10.19 17.00 -11.56
N PHE A 72 10.20 17.90 -10.59
CA PHE A 72 11.43 18.44 -9.98
C PHE A 72 12.07 17.49 -8.98
N GLU A 73 11.32 16.51 -8.46
CA GLU A 73 11.79 15.52 -7.49
C GLU A 73 12.37 14.27 -8.15
N LEU A 74 12.21 14.14 -9.47
CA LEU A 74 12.58 12.91 -10.18
C LEU A 74 14.09 12.70 -10.19
N LYS A 75 14.51 11.51 -9.75
CA LYS A 75 15.90 11.05 -9.77
C LYS A 75 15.98 9.71 -10.49
N LYS A 76 17.03 9.52 -11.29
CA LYS A 76 17.19 8.31 -12.14
C LYS A 76 17.23 7.01 -11.34
N GLU A 77 17.76 7.06 -10.12
CA GLU A 77 17.85 5.90 -9.22
C GLU A 77 16.55 5.59 -8.47
N ARG A 78 15.60 6.53 -8.45
CA ARG A 78 14.30 6.37 -7.75
C ARG A 78 13.24 5.89 -8.73
N THR A 79 13.31 4.62 -9.11
CA THR A 79 12.33 4.00 -10.01
C THR A 79 11.28 3.21 -9.22
N LEU A 80 10.12 2.95 -9.84
CA LEU A 80 9.11 2.06 -9.28
C LEU A 80 9.69 0.67 -8.95
N GLU A 81 10.60 0.20 -9.79
CA GLU A 81 11.25 -1.08 -9.57
C GLU A 81 12.15 -1.08 -8.34
N THR A 82 13.07 -0.10 -8.26
CA THR A 82 14.08 -0.05 -7.20
C THR A 82 13.49 0.25 -5.83
N LEU A 83 12.45 1.08 -5.76
CA LEU A 83 11.84 1.48 -4.48
C LEU A 83 10.76 0.50 -4.01
N TYR A 84 10.04 -0.17 -4.91
CA TYR A 84 8.87 -0.96 -4.52
C TYR A 84 8.92 -2.41 -5.00
N LEU A 85 8.97 -2.69 -6.30
CA LEU A 85 8.77 -4.04 -6.81
C LEU A 85 9.89 -5.00 -6.42
N ALA A 86 11.14 -4.59 -6.57
CA ALA A 86 12.28 -5.43 -6.20
C ALA A 86 12.38 -5.69 -4.69
N PRO A 87 12.20 -4.69 -3.79
CA PRO A 87 12.14 -4.93 -2.36
C PRO A 87 10.97 -5.83 -1.93
N LEU A 88 9.76 -5.65 -2.50
CA LEU A 88 8.61 -6.52 -2.25
C LEU A 88 8.89 -7.96 -2.65
N ALA A 89 9.47 -8.18 -3.84
CA ALA A 89 9.84 -9.51 -4.32
C ALA A 89 10.89 -10.17 -3.41
N LYS A 90 11.89 -9.41 -2.97
CA LYS A 90 12.90 -9.90 -2.00
C LYS A 90 12.24 -10.32 -0.69
N ARG A 91 11.36 -9.46 -0.14
CA ARG A 91 10.67 -9.73 1.11
C ARG A 91 9.76 -10.95 1.01
N MET A 92 8.97 -11.05 -0.06
CA MET A 92 8.12 -12.21 -0.33
C MET A 92 8.92 -13.52 -0.34
N LYS A 93 10.08 -13.56 -1.03
CA LYS A 93 10.96 -14.74 -1.03
C LYS A 93 11.44 -15.10 0.37
N THR A 94 11.82 -14.09 1.17
CA THR A 94 12.29 -14.30 2.55
C THR A 94 11.19 -14.81 3.47
N ASN A 95 9.93 -14.42 3.24
CA ASN A 95 8.78 -14.75 4.09
C ASN A 95 7.95 -15.95 3.56
N GLY A 96 8.49 -16.75 2.66
CA GLY A 96 7.81 -17.98 2.20
C GLY A 96 6.60 -17.73 1.32
N GLY A 97 6.65 -16.72 0.44
CA GLY A 97 5.64 -16.45 -0.59
C GLY A 97 4.67 -15.31 -0.27
N SER A 98 4.91 -14.52 0.76
CA SER A 98 4.07 -13.37 1.13
C SER A 98 4.88 -12.20 1.67
N VAL A 99 4.30 -10.98 1.65
CA VAL A 99 4.96 -9.77 2.16
C VAL A 99 5.13 -9.85 3.69
N TYR A 100 4.14 -10.39 4.39
CA TYR A 100 4.16 -10.67 5.82
C TYR A 100 4.08 -12.18 6.07
N LYS A 101 4.77 -12.69 7.09
CA LYS A 101 4.72 -14.13 7.45
C LYS A 101 3.31 -14.62 7.76
N THR A 102 2.45 -13.75 8.25
CA THR A 102 1.02 -14.00 8.50
C THR A 102 0.20 -14.14 7.23
N ARG A 103 0.79 -13.95 6.04
CA ARG A 103 0.14 -13.93 4.73
C ARG A 103 -0.92 -12.83 4.58
N ALA A 104 -0.83 -11.74 5.34
CA ALA A 104 -1.66 -10.57 5.14
C ALA A 104 -1.49 -10.04 3.71
N PRO A 105 -2.60 -9.71 2.99
CA PRO A 105 -2.53 -9.15 1.65
C PRO A 105 -1.82 -7.80 1.67
N PHE A 106 -1.06 -7.51 0.62
CA PHE A 106 -0.37 -6.24 0.46
C PHE A 106 -0.81 -5.53 -0.83
N HIS A 107 -1.01 -4.22 -0.74
CA HIS A 107 -1.45 -3.40 -1.86
C HIS A 107 -0.41 -2.35 -2.21
N LEU A 108 -0.10 -2.22 -3.49
CA LEU A 108 0.68 -1.11 -4.04
C LEU A 108 -0.20 -0.31 -4.99
N MET A 109 -0.60 0.89 -4.57
CA MET A 109 -1.24 1.85 -5.46
C MET A 109 -0.17 2.55 -6.28
N ILE A 110 -0.35 2.60 -7.59
CA ILE A 110 0.53 3.30 -8.52
C ILE A 110 -0.29 4.44 -9.14
N ASP A 111 0.02 5.67 -8.72
CA ASP A 111 -0.65 6.87 -9.22
C ASP A 111 0.11 7.44 -10.43
N PHE A 112 -0.53 7.42 -11.60
CA PHE A 112 0.04 7.91 -12.85
C PHE A 112 -0.04 9.42 -12.94
N LYS A 113 1.12 10.09 -12.94
CA LYS A 113 1.26 11.55 -13.06
C LYS A 113 1.52 12.01 -14.52
N THR A 114 1.65 11.06 -15.45
CA THR A 114 1.85 11.31 -16.89
C THR A 114 0.75 10.67 -17.72
N ASP A 115 0.84 10.74 -19.05
CA ASP A 115 -0.13 10.13 -19.96
C ASP A 115 -0.43 8.67 -19.59
N GLY A 116 -1.69 8.36 -19.36
CA GLY A 116 -2.13 7.08 -18.84
C GLY A 116 -1.80 5.90 -19.76
N PRO A 117 -2.22 5.93 -21.05
CA PRO A 117 -1.93 4.87 -22.01
C PRO A 117 -0.45 4.57 -22.17
N ALA A 118 0.39 5.60 -22.34
CA ALA A 118 1.84 5.43 -22.47
C ALA A 118 2.48 4.89 -21.20
N THR A 119 2.05 5.41 -20.02
CA THR A 119 2.56 4.96 -18.72
C THR A 119 2.18 3.50 -18.47
N TYR A 120 0.96 3.11 -18.82
CA TYR A 120 0.52 1.71 -18.68
C TYR A 120 1.27 0.77 -19.61
N ALA A 121 1.50 1.19 -20.87
CA ALA A 121 2.29 0.41 -21.81
C ALA A 121 3.72 0.16 -21.29
N ALA A 122 4.36 1.15 -20.69
CA ALA A 122 5.67 1.01 -20.05
C ALA A 122 5.63 0.17 -18.75
N LEU A 123 4.51 0.19 -18.02
CA LEU A 123 4.35 -0.58 -16.79
C LEU A 123 4.15 -2.08 -17.04
N LYS A 124 3.42 -2.47 -18.10
CA LYS A 124 3.09 -3.88 -18.38
C LYS A 124 4.30 -4.82 -18.39
N PRO A 125 5.39 -4.57 -19.14
CA PRO A 125 6.56 -5.46 -19.12
C PRO A 125 7.25 -5.53 -17.75
N LEU A 126 7.20 -4.44 -17.00
CA LEU A 126 7.73 -4.42 -15.64
C LEU A 126 6.88 -5.30 -14.70
N LEU A 127 5.54 -5.20 -14.74
CA LEU A 127 4.67 -6.08 -13.97
C LEU A 127 4.83 -7.55 -14.38
N GLU A 128 5.01 -7.84 -15.67
CA GLU A 128 5.22 -9.19 -16.15
C GLU A 128 6.51 -9.82 -15.57
N LYS A 129 7.58 -9.05 -15.42
CA LYS A 129 8.82 -9.48 -14.74
C LYS A 129 8.54 -9.94 -13.28
N TYR A 130 7.56 -9.33 -12.61
CA TYR A 130 7.20 -9.60 -11.23
C TYR A 130 5.89 -10.39 -11.06
N ARG A 131 5.34 -10.96 -12.17
CA ARG A 131 4.04 -11.66 -12.20
C ARG A 131 3.88 -12.76 -11.15
N PHE A 132 4.99 -13.36 -10.73
CA PHE A 132 5.01 -14.46 -9.75
C PHE A 132 4.52 -14.05 -8.36
N MET A 133 4.50 -12.77 -8.05
CA MET A 133 4.00 -12.23 -6.76
C MET A 133 2.70 -11.45 -6.90
N LEU A 134 2.26 -11.14 -8.13
CA LEU A 134 1.16 -10.21 -8.35
C LEU A 134 -0.19 -10.92 -8.47
N THR A 135 -1.22 -10.26 -7.94
CA THR A 135 -2.62 -10.62 -8.19
C THR A 135 -2.91 -10.50 -9.68
N ARG A 136 -3.59 -11.52 -10.23
CA ARG A 136 -4.05 -11.55 -11.62
C ARG A 136 -5.55 -11.33 -11.67
N PHE A 137 -5.98 -10.50 -12.62
CA PHE A 137 -7.37 -10.17 -12.88
C PHE A 137 -7.77 -10.58 -14.29
N THR A 138 -8.96 -11.13 -14.44
CA THR A 138 -9.66 -11.30 -15.74
C THR A 138 -10.95 -10.49 -15.69
N ALA A 139 -11.85 -10.66 -16.66
CA ALA A 139 -13.18 -10.05 -16.59
C ALA A 139 -14.00 -10.55 -15.39
N ASP A 140 -13.88 -11.84 -15.07
CA ASP A 140 -14.79 -12.53 -14.15
C ASP A 140 -14.10 -13.09 -12.90
N THR A 141 -12.77 -13.09 -12.86
CA THR A 141 -12.03 -13.69 -11.75
C THR A 141 -10.87 -12.83 -11.25
N THR A 142 -10.54 -13.01 -10.00
CA THR A 142 -9.32 -12.50 -9.38
C THR A 142 -8.58 -13.66 -8.76
N GLN A 143 -7.34 -13.87 -9.18
CA GLN A 143 -6.41 -14.83 -8.57
C GLN A 143 -5.47 -14.06 -7.65
N PRO A 144 -5.62 -14.15 -6.32
CA PRO A 144 -4.79 -13.40 -5.38
C PRO A 144 -3.31 -13.78 -5.48
N GLY A 145 -2.45 -12.78 -5.51
CA GLY A 145 -1.01 -12.88 -5.31
C GLY A 145 -0.61 -12.29 -3.96
N ALA A 146 0.69 -12.30 -3.67
CA ALA A 146 1.24 -11.67 -2.46
C ALA A 146 1.06 -10.15 -2.47
N VAL A 147 1.01 -9.54 -3.66
CA VAL A 147 0.88 -8.10 -3.88
C VAL A 147 -0.22 -7.83 -4.90
N THR A 148 -1.14 -6.95 -4.55
CA THR A 148 -2.17 -6.42 -5.46
C THR A 148 -1.77 -5.03 -5.92
N ILE A 149 -1.59 -4.85 -7.22
CA ILE A 149 -1.37 -3.54 -7.84
C ILE A 149 -2.71 -2.90 -8.15
N VAL A 150 -2.85 -1.60 -7.87
CA VAL A 150 -4.02 -0.79 -8.26
C VAL A 150 -3.54 0.49 -8.92
N ILE A 151 -4.04 0.78 -10.12
CA ILE A 151 -3.65 1.97 -10.90
C ILE A 151 -4.62 3.11 -10.61
N SER A 152 -4.06 4.25 -10.18
CA SER A 152 -4.74 5.52 -9.92
C SER A 152 -4.19 6.66 -10.80
N GLY A 153 -4.59 7.91 -10.54
CA GLY A 153 -4.15 9.09 -11.29
C GLY A 153 -4.71 9.15 -12.72
N SER A 154 -3.86 9.30 -13.71
CA SER A 154 -4.22 9.29 -15.16
C SER A 154 -4.49 7.86 -15.63
N ARG A 155 -5.55 7.23 -15.14
CA ARG A 155 -5.92 5.82 -15.36
C ARG A 155 -6.36 5.57 -16.80
N PRO A 156 -5.74 4.66 -17.54
CA PRO A 156 -6.06 4.37 -18.93
C PRO A 156 -7.18 3.31 -19.03
N ARG A 157 -8.41 3.67 -18.67
CA ARG A 157 -9.53 2.73 -18.57
C ARG A 157 -9.66 1.83 -19.80
N GLU A 158 -9.79 2.41 -20.99
CA GLU A 158 -9.98 1.65 -22.24
C GLU A 158 -8.80 0.70 -22.53
N ALA A 159 -7.57 1.12 -22.24
CA ALA A 159 -6.41 0.25 -22.45
C ALA A 159 -6.42 -0.96 -21.49
N MET A 160 -6.85 -0.74 -20.25
CA MET A 160 -6.97 -1.80 -19.25
C MET A 160 -8.16 -2.73 -19.54
N GLU A 161 -9.29 -2.22 -20.04
CA GLU A 161 -10.47 -3.03 -20.43
C GLU A 161 -10.18 -3.96 -21.60
N ARG A 162 -9.32 -3.54 -22.54
CA ARG A 162 -8.90 -4.38 -23.67
C ARG A 162 -8.01 -5.56 -23.30
N ASP A 163 -7.36 -5.52 -22.15
CA ASP A 163 -6.52 -6.62 -21.68
C ASP A 163 -7.38 -7.76 -21.11
N ILE A 164 -7.34 -8.93 -21.74
CA ILE A 164 -8.10 -10.13 -21.31
C ILE A 164 -7.71 -10.53 -19.89
N TRP A 165 -6.45 -10.37 -19.53
CA TRP A 165 -5.95 -10.54 -18.18
C TRP A 165 -4.94 -9.43 -17.82
N ARG A 166 -4.94 -9.05 -16.57
CA ARG A 166 -4.14 -7.93 -16.06
C ARG A 166 -3.44 -8.31 -14.77
N LEU A 167 -2.31 -7.65 -14.51
CA LEU A 167 -1.57 -7.71 -13.24
C LEU A 167 -1.85 -6.49 -12.35
N ALA A 168 -2.86 -5.69 -12.73
CA ALA A 168 -3.29 -4.52 -11.98
C ALA A 168 -4.80 -4.34 -12.07
N GLY A 169 -5.43 -3.91 -10.98
CA GLY A 169 -6.79 -3.42 -10.92
C GLY A 169 -6.88 -1.93 -11.21
N TYR A 170 -8.08 -1.45 -11.53
CA TYR A 170 -8.40 -0.05 -11.77
C TYR A 170 -8.95 0.58 -10.49
N ASP A 171 -8.45 1.77 -10.13
CA ASP A 171 -8.97 2.57 -9.01
C ASP A 171 -10.17 3.40 -9.47
N GLY A 172 -11.40 3.00 -9.10
CA GLY A 172 -12.63 3.70 -9.44
C GLY A 172 -12.81 5.01 -8.67
N ARG A 173 -13.95 5.65 -8.94
CA ARG A 173 -14.39 6.87 -8.24
C ARG A 173 -15.80 6.67 -7.69
N LEU A 174 -16.26 7.54 -6.80
CA LEU A 174 -17.63 7.46 -6.24
C LEU A 174 -18.71 7.51 -7.33
N SER A 175 -18.45 8.17 -8.45
CA SER A 175 -19.35 8.17 -9.62
C SER A 175 -19.52 6.80 -10.26
N ASP A 176 -18.60 5.88 -10.05
CA ASP A 176 -18.65 4.53 -10.59
C ASP A 176 -19.53 3.60 -9.73
N LEU A 177 -19.82 3.96 -8.47
CA LEU A 177 -20.69 3.18 -7.58
C LEU A 177 -22.13 3.05 -8.08
N ALA A 178 -22.60 4.02 -8.90
CA ALA A 178 -23.92 3.97 -9.54
C ALA A 178 -23.99 2.99 -10.72
N LYS A 179 -22.85 2.48 -11.19
CA LYS A 179 -22.71 1.52 -12.29
C LYS A 179 -22.40 0.14 -11.71
N VAL A 180 -22.89 -0.89 -12.38
CA VAL A 180 -22.53 -2.27 -12.00
C VAL A 180 -21.15 -2.59 -12.58
N GLU A 181 -20.12 -2.15 -11.86
CA GLU A 181 -18.73 -2.39 -12.26
C GLU A 181 -18.19 -3.65 -11.59
N SER A 182 -17.47 -4.45 -12.37
CA SER A 182 -16.87 -5.67 -11.84
C SER A 182 -15.74 -5.36 -10.86
N ARG A 183 -15.80 -5.93 -9.64
CA ARG A 183 -14.68 -5.90 -8.67
C ARG A 183 -13.39 -6.52 -9.22
N HIS A 184 -13.50 -7.33 -10.25
CA HIS A 184 -12.35 -7.93 -10.93
C HIS A 184 -11.66 -6.96 -11.88
N PHE A 185 -12.37 -5.91 -12.29
CA PHE A 185 -11.80 -4.77 -13.00
C PHE A 185 -11.44 -3.64 -12.04
N MET A 186 -12.36 -3.29 -11.16
CA MET A 186 -12.31 -2.14 -10.26
C MET A 186 -12.39 -2.62 -8.79
N PRO A 187 -11.27 -3.14 -8.23
CA PRO A 187 -11.26 -3.66 -6.86
C PRO A 187 -11.34 -2.57 -5.79
N TRP A 188 -11.02 -1.33 -6.15
CA TRP A 188 -11.03 -0.17 -5.28
C TRP A 188 -11.90 0.94 -5.82
N ILE A 189 -12.46 1.71 -4.89
CA ILE A 189 -13.08 3.01 -5.12
C ILE A 189 -12.34 4.02 -4.24
N SER A 190 -11.69 5.00 -4.85
CA SER A 190 -11.07 6.11 -4.11
C SER A 190 -11.59 7.44 -4.61
N ASP A 191 -11.80 8.40 -3.70
CA ASP A 191 -12.16 9.75 -4.10
C ASP A 191 -11.67 10.79 -3.10
N SER A 192 -11.72 12.08 -3.50
CA SER A 192 -11.36 13.18 -2.65
C SER A 192 -12.41 13.39 -1.57
N TRP A 193 -12.01 13.27 -0.30
CA TRP A 193 -12.88 13.64 0.82
C TRP A 193 -13.40 15.06 0.66
N SER A 194 -12.51 16.01 0.40
CA SER A 194 -12.85 17.43 0.30
C SER A 194 -13.79 17.79 -0.88
N SER A 195 -13.88 16.93 -1.88
CA SER A 195 -14.84 17.12 -2.99
C SER A 195 -16.24 16.64 -2.66
N HIS A 196 -16.39 15.80 -1.65
CA HIS A 196 -17.68 15.16 -1.32
C HIS A 196 -18.22 15.52 0.06
N PHE A 197 -17.36 15.94 1.00
CA PHE A 197 -17.71 16.26 2.37
C PHE A 197 -17.28 17.68 2.71
N GLU A 198 -18.06 18.36 3.53
CA GLU A 198 -17.73 19.71 4.04
C GLU A 198 -16.91 19.66 5.32
N TRP A 199 -17.09 18.59 6.11
CA TRP A 199 -16.35 18.40 7.36
C TRP A 199 -14.84 18.29 7.13
N ARG A 200 -14.05 19.05 7.91
CA ARG A 200 -12.60 19.17 7.80
C ARG A 200 -11.83 18.68 9.04
N GLY A 201 -12.48 17.88 9.88
CA GLY A 201 -11.82 17.29 11.06
C GLY A 201 -12.07 18.06 12.37
N ASN A 202 -12.83 19.15 12.34
CA ASN A 202 -13.16 19.95 13.52
C ASN A 202 -14.58 19.63 14.02
N GLY A 203 -14.69 19.34 15.32
CA GLY A 203 -15.97 18.95 15.92
C GLY A 203 -16.50 17.63 15.36
N ASP A 204 -17.73 17.28 15.73
CA ASP A 204 -18.37 16.05 15.29
C ASP A 204 -18.69 16.07 13.79
N LEU A 205 -18.60 14.90 13.15
CA LEU A 205 -19.06 14.74 11.78
C LEU A 205 -20.60 14.91 11.76
N PRO A 206 -21.17 15.87 10.98
CA PRO A 206 -22.61 16.08 10.91
C PRO A 206 -23.37 14.81 10.54
N GLU A 207 -24.54 14.58 11.16
CA GLU A 207 -25.35 13.36 10.91
C GLU A 207 -25.61 13.09 9.42
N ARG A 208 -25.89 14.15 8.63
CA ARG A 208 -26.05 14.02 7.18
C ARG A 208 -24.81 13.45 6.51
N GLU A 209 -23.62 13.88 6.93
CA GLU A 209 -22.35 13.40 6.38
C GLU A 209 -21.99 11.99 6.91
N GLN A 210 -22.36 11.67 8.15
CA GLN A 210 -22.26 10.31 8.66
C GLN A 210 -23.09 9.33 7.84
N ALA A 211 -24.36 9.68 7.58
CA ALA A 211 -25.26 8.87 6.74
C ALA A 211 -24.72 8.72 5.30
N LYS A 212 -24.19 9.81 4.73
CA LYS A 212 -23.56 9.78 3.40
C LYS A 212 -22.35 8.85 3.38
N LEU A 213 -21.44 8.94 4.33
CA LEU A 213 -20.27 8.08 4.44
C LEU A 213 -20.67 6.61 4.57
N ALA A 214 -21.63 6.30 5.45
CA ALA A 214 -22.14 4.94 5.64
C ALA A 214 -22.75 4.36 4.36
N ASN A 215 -23.50 5.16 3.61
CA ASN A 215 -24.08 4.74 2.33
C ASN A 215 -23.01 4.48 1.26
N ILE A 216 -21.99 5.31 1.16
CA ILE A 216 -20.86 5.12 0.24
C ILE A 216 -20.12 3.80 0.56
N VAL A 217 -19.76 3.59 1.82
CA VAL A 217 -19.07 2.36 2.26
C VAL A 217 -19.93 1.13 1.97
N LYS A 218 -21.22 1.18 2.32
CA LYS A 218 -22.18 0.09 2.05
C LYS A 218 -22.26 -0.23 0.56
N SER A 219 -22.33 0.80 -0.31
CA SER A 219 -22.41 0.61 -1.76
C SER A 219 -21.14 -0.01 -2.33
N ALA A 220 -19.94 0.45 -1.91
CA ALA A 220 -18.68 -0.14 -2.33
C ALA A 220 -18.58 -1.62 -1.91
N HIS A 221 -18.92 -1.91 -0.66
CA HIS A 221 -18.88 -3.28 -0.13
C HIS A 221 -19.91 -4.21 -0.80
N ALA A 222 -21.09 -3.70 -1.15
CA ALA A 222 -22.09 -4.46 -1.90
C ALA A 222 -21.55 -4.88 -3.29
N GLY A 223 -20.72 -4.06 -3.93
CA GLY A 223 -19.99 -4.39 -5.16
C GLY A 223 -18.76 -5.26 -4.94
N GLY A 224 -18.42 -5.59 -3.69
CA GLY A 224 -17.19 -6.31 -3.32
C GLY A 224 -15.92 -5.46 -3.51
N GLN A 225 -16.05 -4.16 -3.53
CA GLN A 225 -14.98 -3.18 -3.71
C GLN A 225 -14.52 -2.61 -2.36
N LYS A 226 -13.27 -2.20 -2.29
CA LYS A 226 -12.69 -1.50 -1.14
C LYS A 226 -12.78 0.00 -1.32
N ILE A 227 -12.95 0.73 -0.22
CA ILE A 227 -13.11 2.19 -0.22
C ILE A 227 -11.95 2.90 0.46
N ARG A 228 -11.46 3.98 -0.16
CA ARG A 228 -10.42 4.88 0.32
C ARG A 228 -10.82 6.33 0.07
N PHE A 229 -10.43 7.23 0.98
CA PHE A 229 -10.53 8.68 0.75
C PHE A 229 -9.15 9.32 0.87
N TRP A 230 -8.76 10.09 -0.16
CA TRP A 230 -7.62 11.00 -0.10
C TRP A 230 -8.07 12.43 0.22
N ALA A 231 -7.16 13.35 0.55
CA ALA A 231 -7.46 14.69 1.06
C ALA A 231 -8.45 14.70 2.23
N ALA A 232 -8.48 13.64 3.00
CA ALA A 232 -9.24 13.53 4.24
C ALA A 232 -8.44 14.08 5.43
N PRO A 233 -9.09 14.53 6.52
CA PRO A 233 -8.38 14.91 7.73
C PRO A 233 -7.54 13.75 8.27
N ASP A 234 -6.22 14.00 8.49
CA ASP A 234 -5.26 13.00 8.95
C ASP A 234 -5.00 13.15 10.45
N THR A 235 -6.02 12.83 11.25
CA THR A 235 -6.01 12.95 12.71
C THR A 235 -6.61 11.72 13.39
N PRO A 236 -6.24 11.41 14.65
CA PRO A 236 -6.85 10.29 15.40
C PRO A 236 -8.37 10.35 15.47
N PHE A 237 -8.94 11.54 15.55
CA PHE A 237 -10.39 11.72 15.58
C PHE A 237 -11.04 11.34 14.25
N ALA A 238 -10.47 11.77 13.13
CA ALA A 238 -10.93 11.38 11.80
C ALA A 238 -10.74 9.87 11.53
N TRP A 239 -9.60 9.31 11.94
CA TRP A 239 -9.36 7.87 11.81
C TRP A 239 -10.39 7.04 12.57
N GLU A 240 -10.86 7.52 13.75
CA GLU A 240 -11.93 6.87 14.50
C GLU A 240 -13.22 6.82 13.70
N ILE A 241 -13.60 7.93 13.06
CA ILE A 241 -14.79 8.04 12.22
C ILE A 241 -14.66 7.07 11.01
N PHE A 242 -13.54 7.08 10.31
CA PHE A 242 -13.31 6.20 9.17
C PHE A 242 -13.28 4.73 9.59
N HIS A 243 -12.66 4.44 10.73
CA HIS A 243 -12.62 3.09 11.28
C HIS A 243 -14.01 2.57 11.60
N LYS A 244 -14.83 3.35 12.31
CA LYS A 244 -16.22 3.00 12.64
C LYS A 244 -17.11 2.87 11.41
N ALA A 245 -16.95 3.74 10.43
CA ALA A 245 -17.71 3.69 9.19
C ALA A 245 -17.35 2.51 8.29
N GLY A 246 -16.24 1.81 8.55
CA GLY A 246 -15.83 0.66 7.74
C GLY A 246 -14.98 1.02 6.52
N VAL A 247 -14.38 2.23 6.45
CA VAL A 247 -13.44 2.59 5.38
C VAL A 247 -12.28 1.60 5.35
N ASP A 248 -11.98 0.99 4.22
CA ASP A 248 -10.99 -0.10 4.12
C ASP A 248 -9.54 0.40 4.24
N PHE A 249 -9.23 1.56 3.66
CA PHE A 249 -7.90 2.14 3.69
C PHE A 249 -7.94 3.53 4.28
N ILE A 250 -7.36 3.67 5.47
CA ILE A 250 -7.20 4.95 6.16
C ILE A 250 -5.88 5.55 5.71
N ASN A 251 -5.97 6.68 5.01
CA ASN A 251 -4.83 7.44 4.50
C ASN A 251 -4.09 8.15 5.63
N THR A 252 -2.76 8.13 5.56
CA THR A 252 -1.92 8.95 6.45
C THR A 252 -0.55 9.23 5.86
N ASP A 253 0.00 10.39 6.21
CA ASP A 253 1.42 10.73 6.08
C ASP A 253 2.18 10.47 7.41
N HIS A 254 1.48 10.06 8.49
CA HIS A 254 2.01 9.86 9.83
C HIS A 254 1.99 8.37 10.25
N LEU A 255 2.90 7.57 9.71
CA LEU A 255 2.90 6.11 9.84
C LEU A 255 2.80 5.61 11.28
N GLU A 256 3.65 6.12 12.18
CA GLU A 256 3.72 5.67 13.57
C GLU A 256 2.43 5.97 14.33
N ASN A 257 1.83 7.14 14.08
CA ASN A 257 0.62 7.58 14.75
C ASN A 257 -0.58 6.71 14.36
N LEU A 258 -0.78 6.47 13.04
CA LEU A 258 -1.87 5.59 12.59
C LEU A 258 -1.62 4.14 13.03
N ALA A 259 -0.38 3.67 12.99
CA ALA A 259 -0.06 2.32 13.47
C ALA A 259 -0.40 2.14 14.94
N LYS A 260 -0.05 3.11 15.80
CA LYS A 260 -0.41 3.10 17.22
C LYS A 260 -1.93 3.09 17.43
N PHE A 261 -2.64 3.95 16.69
CA PHE A 261 -4.11 4.01 16.73
C PHE A 261 -4.75 2.67 16.36
N LEU A 262 -4.38 2.09 15.22
CA LEU A 262 -4.97 0.83 14.73
C LEU A 262 -4.65 -0.37 15.64
N ARG A 263 -3.45 -0.43 16.25
CA ARG A 263 -3.12 -1.47 17.23
C ARG A 263 -3.98 -1.37 18.49
N ALA A 264 -4.22 -0.16 18.98
CA ALA A 264 -5.12 0.06 20.11
C ALA A 264 -6.55 -0.41 19.81
N LYS A 265 -7.03 -0.31 18.56
CA LYS A 265 -8.37 -0.78 18.15
C LYS A 265 -8.50 -2.30 18.05
N LYS A 266 -7.40 -3.02 17.88
CA LYS A 266 -7.41 -4.49 17.86
C LYS A 266 -7.40 -5.09 19.27
N ALA A 267 -6.91 -4.35 20.27
CA ALA A 267 -6.80 -4.83 21.66
C ALA A 267 -8.11 -4.71 22.44
N ASN A 268 -9.09 -3.97 21.92
CA ASN A 268 -10.43 -3.79 22.46
C ASN A 268 -11.46 -4.56 21.64
#